data_e0a7cd838dc30250f78082a67010ca2c
#
_entry.id   e0a7cd838dc30250f78082a67010ca2c
#
_cell.length_a   1.000
_cell.length_b   1.000
_cell.length_c   1.000
_cell.angle_alpha   90.00
_cell.angle_beta   90.00
_cell.angle_gamma   90.00
#
_symmetry.space_group_name_H-M   'P 1'
#
loop_
_entity.id
_entity.type
_entity.pdbx_description
1 polymer ?
#
loop_
_entity_poly.entity_id
_entity_poly.type
_entity_poly.pdbx_seq_one_letter_code
_entity_poly.pdbx_strand_id
1 'polypeptide(L)'
;MGKELAPIVSARLGKLLLELGGNNAAIVCPSADLDLTIKGIAFSACGTTGQRCTSLRRLFVHKDIYDDCVERLKKCFEELIIGCPSKDSSQIGPLISEESFNSMHKTLESLKAKNVLVIGGERLNIEDSNEYYVKPALVLVKEIEDEMLSETFAPILYVKSYEKV
;
A
#
# COMPACT_ATOMS: atom_id res chain seq x y z
N MET A 1 6.24 19.55 2.70
CA MET A 1 7.09 20.05 1.57
C MET A 1 6.32 21.02 0.68
N GLY A 2 5.22 20.68 -0.05
CA GLY A 2 4.54 21.61 -0.99
C GLY A 2 4.10 22.92 -0.35
N LYS A 3 3.48 22.86 0.85
CA LYS A 3 3.07 24.06 1.60
C LYS A 3 4.23 24.96 2.06
N GLU A 4 5.41 24.40 2.21
CA GLU A 4 6.63 25.12 2.61
C GLU A 4 7.31 25.78 1.40
N LEU A 5 7.38 25.05 0.27
CA LEU A 5 8.06 25.52 -0.94
C LEU A 5 7.22 26.54 -1.74
N ALA A 6 5.90 26.38 -1.78
CA ALA A 6 5.04 27.25 -2.58
C ALA A 6 5.20 28.75 -2.27
N PRO A 7 5.20 29.22 -1.00
CA PRO A 7 5.41 30.62 -0.69
C PRO A 7 6.78 31.14 -1.11
N ILE A 8 7.84 30.32 -0.96
CA ILE A 8 9.22 30.68 -1.30
C ILE A 8 9.36 30.93 -2.80
N VAL A 9 8.79 30.02 -3.62
CA VAL A 9 8.85 30.13 -5.07
C VAL A 9 7.98 31.30 -5.57
N SER A 10 6.78 31.49 -4.97
CA SER A 10 5.87 32.57 -5.32
C SER A 10 6.43 33.96 -4.97
N ALA A 11 7.17 34.09 -3.85
CA ALA A 11 7.78 35.34 -3.44
C ALA A 11 8.77 35.92 -4.48
N ARG A 12 9.41 35.06 -5.28
CA ARG A 12 10.29 35.45 -6.40
C ARG A 12 9.59 35.41 -7.76
N LEU A 13 8.25 35.33 -7.81
CA LEU A 13 7.44 35.22 -9.04
C LEU A 13 7.85 34.04 -9.93
N GLY A 14 8.37 32.96 -9.32
CA GLY A 14 8.77 31.74 -10.01
C GLY A 14 7.56 30.87 -10.38
N LYS A 15 7.74 30.02 -11.39
CA LYS A 15 6.77 28.97 -11.72
C LYS A 15 6.96 27.78 -10.79
N LEU A 16 5.88 27.16 -10.35
CA LEU A 16 5.86 26.02 -9.46
C LEU A 16 4.98 24.92 -10.03
N LEU A 17 5.52 23.70 -10.09
CA LEU A 17 4.77 22.47 -10.32
C LEU A 17 5.01 21.58 -9.13
N LEU A 18 3.93 21.08 -8.51
CA LEU A 18 3.98 20.25 -7.32
C LEU A 18 3.47 18.83 -7.66
N GLU A 19 4.39 17.86 -7.57
CA GLU A 19 4.06 16.44 -7.55
C GLU A 19 4.15 15.96 -6.10
N LEU A 20 3.02 15.53 -5.52
CA LEU A 20 2.88 15.25 -4.10
C LEU A 20 2.33 13.84 -3.89
N GLY A 21 2.13 13.47 -2.62
CA GLY A 21 1.59 12.18 -2.23
C GLY A 21 0.10 12.00 -2.57
N GLY A 22 -0.42 10.84 -2.23
CA GLY A 22 -1.81 10.48 -2.39
C GLY A 22 -2.23 9.40 -1.39
N ASN A 23 -3.53 9.23 -1.21
CA ASN A 23 -4.12 8.15 -0.41
C ASN A 23 -5.27 7.53 -1.20
N ASN A 24 -4.91 6.83 -2.27
CA ASN A 24 -5.83 6.40 -3.31
C ASN A 24 -6.74 5.26 -2.86
N ALA A 25 -7.94 5.22 -3.42
CA ALA A 25 -8.94 4.21 -3.12
C ALA A 25 -9.48 3.53 -4.38
N ALA A 26 -9.91 2.29 -4.23
CA ALA A 26 -10.68 1.55 -5.22
C ALA A 26 -11.93 0.95 -4.57
N ILE A 27 -12.98 0.77 -5.39
CA ILE A 27 -14.24 0.17 -4.98
C ILE A 27 -14.48 -1.06 -5.86
N VAL A 28 -14.74 -2.21 -5.23
CA VAL A 28 -15.05 -3.47 -5.92
C VAL A 28 -16.53 -3.78 -5.74
N CYS A 29 -17.26 -3.64 -6.84
CA CYS A 29 -18.71 -3.92 -6.90
C CYS A 29 -18.98 -5.42 -7.09
N PRO A 30 -20.20 -5.91 -6.77
CA PRO A 30 -20.57 -7.33 -6.94
C PRO A 30 -20.43 -7.85 -8.37
N SER A 31 -20.54 -6.96 -9.36
CA SER A 31 -20.41 -7.30 -10.79
C SER A 31 -18.95 -7.33 -11.30
N ALA A 32 -17.97 -7.11 -10.43
CA ALA A 32 -16.58 -7.10 -10.85
C ALA A 32 -16.09 -8.50 -11.25
N ASP A 33 -15.29 -8.57 -12.31
CA ASP A 33 -14.47 -9.74 -12.61
C ASP A 33 -13.35 -9.85 -11.59
N LEU A 34 -13.48 -10.75 -10.62
CA LEU A 34 -12.52 -10.88 -9.53
C LEU A 34 -11.15 -11.36 -10.02
N ASP A 35 -11.05 -12.20 -11.05
CA ASP A 35 -9.76 -12.69 -11.54
C ASP A 35 -8.91 -11.56 -12.12
N LEU A 36 -9.52 -10.64 -12.85
CA LEU A 36 -8.87 -9.44 -13.35
C LEU A 36 -8.63 -8.43 -12.23
N THR A 37 -9.63 -8.22 -11.37
CA THR A 37 -9.61 -7.23 -10.29
C THR A 37 -8.49 -7.50 -9.29
N ILE A 38 -8.31 -8.75 -8.83
CA ILE A 38 -7.26 -9.12 -7.87
C ILE A 38 -5.87 -8.81 -8.41
N LYS A 39 -5.60 -9.13 -9.68
CA LYS A 39 -4.31 -8.81 -10.33
C LYS A 39 -4.08 -7.30 -10.41
N GLY A 40 -5.10 -6.54 -10.77
CA GLY A 40 -5.06 -5.07 -10.82
C GLY A 40 -4.81 -4.46 -9.44
N ILE A 41 -5.46 -4.96 -8.40
CA ILE A 41 -5.26 -4.52 -7.00
C ILE A 41 -3.84 -4.83 -6.55
N ALA A 42 -3.35 -6.06 -6.76
CA ALA A 42 -2.00 -6.44 -6.37
C ALA A 42 -0.94 -5.55 -7.06
N PHE A 43 -1.06 -5.33 -8.37
CA PHE A 43 -0.18 -4.42 -9.09
C PHE A 43 -0.25 -2.99 -8.55
N SER A 44 -1.46 -2.46 -8.29
CA SER A 44 -1.66 -1.08 -7.84
C SER A 44 -1.18 -0.84 -6.41
N ALA A 45 -1.33 -1.83 -5.52
CA ALA A 45 -0.93 -1.72 -4.12
C ALA A 45 0.55 -2.05 -3.89
N CYS A 46 1.08 -3.07 -4.59
CA CYS A 46 2.40 -3.64 -4.33
C CYS A 46 3.45 -3.22 -5.35
N GLY A 47 3.06 -2.77 -6.53
CA GLY A 47 3.99 -2.33 -7.58
C GLY A 47 4.91 -1.24 -7.07
N THR A 48 6.24 -1.35 -7.37
CA THR A 48 7.28 -0.48 -6.84
C THR A 48 7.27 -0.42 -5.29
N THR A 49 6.90 -1.55 -4.66
CA THR A 49 6.82 -1.68 -3.19
C THR A 49 5.90 -0.63 -2.55
N GLY A 50 4.78 -0.31 -3.23
CA GLY A 50 3.83 0.69 -2.75
C GLY A 50 4.37 2.13 -2.72
N GLN A 51 5.49 2.41 -3.41
CA GLN A 51 6.19 3.70 -3.37
C GLN A 51 5.88 4.57 -4.58
N ARG A 52 4.58 4.72 -4.89
CA ARG A 52 4.08 5.65 -5.91
C ARG A 52 3.03 6.56 -5.29
N CYS A 53 2.95 7.80 -5.72
CA CYS A 53 1.85 8.71 -5.37
C CYS A 53 0.47 8.16 -5.81
N THR A 54 0.46 7.28 -6.82
CA THR A 54 -0.72 6.58 -7.36
C THR A 54 -0.96 5.21 -6.75
N SER A 55 -0.14 4.72 -5.80
CA SER A 55 -0.34 3.40 -5.18
C SER A 55 -1.70 3.31 -4.50
N LEU A 56 -2.36 2.17 -4.69
CA LEU A 56 -3.62 1.88 -4.01
C LEU A 56 -3.37 1.65 -2.51
N ARG A 57 -4.06 2.41 -1.67
CA ARG A 57 -3.94 2.35 -0.21
C ARG A 57 -5.19 1.79 0.44
N ARG A 58 -6.38 2.11 -0.09
CA ARG A 58 -7.67 1.77 0.51
C ARG A 58 -8.53 1.04 -0.50
N LEU A 59 -9.04 -0.12 -0.11
CA LEU A 59 -9.91 -0.96 -0.92
C LEU A 59 -11.26 -1.11 -0.22
N PHE A 60 -12.31 -0.74 -0.91
CA PHE A 60 -13.69 -0.95 -0.47
C PHE A 60 -14.30 -2.08 -1.27
N VAL A 61 -14.69 -3.17 -0.60
CA VAL A 61 -15.24 -4.37 -1.24
C VAL A 61 -16.69 -4.56 -0.81
N HIS A 62 -17.59 -4.77 -1.76
CA HIS A 62 -18.99 -5.05 -1.44
C HIS A 62 -19.11 -6.32 -0.58
N LYS A 63 -19.98 -6.28 0.43
CA LYS A 63 -20.12 -7.34 1.43
C LYS A 63 -20.32 -8.73 0.84
N ASP A 64 -21.09 -8.84 -0.26
CA ASP A 64 -21.45 -10.12 -0.88
C ASP A 64 -20.27 -10.86 -1.51
N ILE A 65 -19.19 -10.15 -1.79
CA ILE A 65 -17.96 -10.70 -2.41
C ILE A 65 -16.71 -10.47 -1.54
N TYR A 66 -16.90 -9.96 -0.32
CA TYR A 66 -15.79 -9.54 0.54
C TYR A 66 -14.86 -10.70 0.91
N ASP A 67 -15.43 -11.79 1.40
CA ASP A 67 -14.64 -12.93 1.88
C ASP A 67 -13.85 -13.59 0.74
N ASP A 68 -14.48 -13.81 -0.43
CA ASP A 68 -13.80 -14.36 -1.61
C ASP A 68 -12.70 -13.41 -2.11
N CYS A 69 -12.97 -12.11 -2.16
CA CYS A 69 -11.98 -11.12 -2.57
C CYS A 69 -10.78 -11.10 -1.61
N VAL A 70 -11.01 -11.12 -0.30
CA VAL A 70 -9.95 -11.12 0.71
C VAL A 70 -9.10 -12.39 0.63
N GLU A 71 -9.70 -13.57 0.49
CA GLU A 71 -8.95 -14.82 0.38
C GLU A 71 -8.08 -14.88 -0.89
N ARG A 72 -8.61 -14.39 -2.02
CA ARG A 72 -7.83 -14.29 -3.26
C ARG A 72 -6.69 -13.27 -3.16
N LEU A 73 -6.92 -12.14 -2.48
CA LEU A 73 -5.86 -11.14 -2.23
C LEU A 73 -4.74 -11.70 -1.35
N LYS A 74 -5.09 -12.40 -0.26
CA LYS A 74 -4.11 -13.07 0.60
C LYS A 74 -3.21 -13.99 -0.23
N LYS A 75 -3.83 -14.92 -0.97
CA LYS A 75 -3.11 -15.85 -1.83
C LYS A 75 -2.23 -15.12 -2.85
N CYS A 76 -2.76 -14.10 -3.52
CA CYS A 76 -2.01 -13.32 -4.50
C CYS A 76 -0.80 -12.62 -3.86
N PHE A 77 -0.94 -12.04 -2.66
CA PHE A 77 0.15 -11.37 -1.95
C PHE A 77 1.21 -12.35 -1.45
N GLU A 78 0.82 -13.56 -1.06
CA GLU A 78 1.74 -14.63 -0.65
C GLU A 78 2.58 -15.16 -1.82
N GLU A 79 2.01 -15.18 -3.04
CA GLU A 79 2.66 -15.65 -4.25
C GLU A 79 3.61 -14.62 -4.89
N LEU A 80 3.62 -13.36 -4.42
CA LEU A 80 4.48 -12.32 -4.96
C LEU A 80 5.96 -12.62 -4.70
N ILE A 81 6.75 -12.60 -5.78
CA ILE A 81 8.20 -12.82 -5.70
C ILE A 81 8.90 -11.53 -5.33
N ILE A 82 9.43 -11.50 -4.09
CA ILE A 82 10.15 -10.35 -3.54
C ILE A 82 11.64 -10.62 -3.67
N GLY A 83 12.37 -9.68 -4.27
CA GLY A 83 13.81 -9.90 -4.51
C GLY A 83 14.50 -8.74 -5.17
N CYS A 84 15.77 -8.96 -5.53
CA CYS A 84 16.61 -7.97 -6.19
C CYS A 84 15.96 -7.50 -7.51
N PRO A 85 15.76 -6.18 -7.70
CA PRO A 85 15.12 -5.64 -8.91
C PRO A 85 15.87 -5.91 -10.22
N SER A 86 17.15 -6.29 -10.14
CA SER A 86 17.93 -6.67 -11.33
C SER A 86 17.65 -8.09 -11.82
N LYS A 87 16.87 -8.88 -11.07
CA LYS A 87 16.48 -10.24 -11.46
C LYS A 87 15.11 -10.22 -12.13
N ASP A 88 15.00 -10.78 -13.33
CA ASP A 88 13.75 -10.84 -14.11
C ASP A 88 12.60 -11.54 -13.37
N SER A 89 12.92 -12.44 -12.44
CA SER A 89 11.92 -13.14 -11.63
C SER A 89 11.32 -12.25 -10.51
N SER A 90 11.95 -11.15 -10.13
CA SER A 90 11.51 -10.31 -9.02
C SER A 90 10.36 -9.40 -9.44
N GLN A 91 9.27 -9.43 -8.67
CA GLN A 91 8.09 -8.60 -8.90
C GLN A 91 8.08 -7.37 -7.99
N ILE A 92 8.67 -7.49 -6.80
CA ILE A 92 8.73 -6.44 -5.78
C ILE A 92 10.16 -6.32 -5.28
N GLY A 93 10.70 -5.10 -5.30
CA GLY A 93 12.00 -4.75 -4.76
C GLY A 93 11.94 -4.32 -3.28
N PRO A 94 13.02 -3.71 -2.76
CA PRO A 94 13.06 -3.19 -1.39
C PRO A 94 12.36 -1.84 -1.25
N LEU A 95 12.08 -1.44 -0.02
CA LEU A 95 11.84 -0.04 0.32
C LEU A 95 13.12 0.78 0.13
N ILE A 96 12.98 2.06 -0.21
CA ILE A 96 14.09 2.93 -0.60
C ILE A 96 15.08 3.21 0.55
N SER A 97 14.63 3.16 1.80
CA SER A 97 15.44 3.54 2.95
C SER A 97 14.96 2.92 4.26
N GLU A 98 15.81 2.99 5.28
CA GLU A 98 15.46 2.63 6.65
C GLU A 98 14.30 3.46 7.19
N GLU A 99 14.25 4.74 6.86
CA GLU A 99 13.17 5.63 7.27
C GLU A 99 11.81 5.16 6.71
N SER A 100 11.78 4.74 5.43
CA SER A 100 10.58 4.18 4.81
C SER A 100 10.15 2.88 5.48
N PHE A 101 11.12 2.00 5.80
CA PHE A 101 10.85 0.78 6.56
C PHE A 101 10.31 1.07 7.96
N ASN A 102 10.96 1.98 8.70
CA ASN A 102 10.56 2.33 10.06
C ASN A 102 9.17 2.99 10.07
N SER A 103 8.84 3.79 9.06
CA SER A 103 7.50 4.37 8.90
C SER A 103 6.44 3.29 8.69
N MET A 104 6.69 2.32 7.80
CA MET A 104 5.80 1.18 7.59
C MET A 104 5.64 0.35 8.87
N HIS A 105 6.75 -0.01 9.51
CA HIS A 105 6.76 -0.80 10.73
C HIS A 105 5.96 -0.13 11.85
N LYS A 106 6.20 1.15 12.11
CA LYS A 106 5.47 1.94 13.11
C LYS A 106 3.97 1.94 12.85
N THR A 107 3.56 2.12 11.59
CA THR A 107 2.15 2.09 11.20
C THR A 107 1.52 0.73 11.52
N LEU A 108 2.18 -0.37 11.10
CA LEU A 108 1.65 -1.72 11.32
C LEU A 108 1.60 -2.10 12.81
N GLU A 109 2.61 -1.72 13.60
CA GLU A 109 2.61 -1.97 15.05
C GLU A 109 1.52 -1.18 15.77
N SER A 110 1.27 0.09 15.37
CA SER A 110 0.14 0.88 15.89
C SER A 110 -1.20 0.18 15.63
N LEU A 111 -1.40 -0.35 14.42
CA LEU A 111 -2.62 -1.08 14.05
C LEU A 111 -2.79 -2.39 14.83
N LYS A 112 -1.72 -3.16 14.98
CA LYS A 112 -1.72 -4.38 15.80
C LYS A 112 -2.05 -4.09 17.27
N ALA A 113 -1.50 -3.00 17.83
CA ALA A 113 -1.80 -2.57 19.19
C ALA A 113 -3.28 -2.20 19.39
N LYS A 114 -3.98 -1.77 18.34
CA LYS A 114 -5.42 -1.53 18.28
C LYS A 114 -6.25 -2.81 17.97
N ASN A 115 -5.63 -3.98 17.93
CA ASN A 115 -6.23 -5.27 17.57
C ASN A 115 -6.80 -5.30 16.13
N VAL A 116 -6.23 -4.53 15.22
CA VAL A 116 -6.55 -4.61 13.80
C VAL A 116 -5.83 -5.82 13.19
N LEU A 117 -6.53 -6.57 12.36
CA LEU A 117 -5.95 -7.74 11.68
C LEU A 117 -5.00 -7.29 10.57
N VAL A 118 -3.72 -7.60 10.76
CA VAL A 118 -2.63 -7.35 9.81
C VAL A 118 -2.07 -8.68 9.33
N ILE A 119 -2.00 -8.87 8.02
CA ILE A 119 -1.45 -10.07 7.35
C ILE A 119 -0.26 -9.60 6.51
N GLY A 120 0.92 -10.18 6.71
CA GLY A 120 2.17 -9.75 6.09
C GLY A 120 2.80 -8.53 6.78
N GLY A 121 3.63 -7.79 6.06
CA GLY A 121 4.31 -6.59 6.56
C GLY A 121 5.64 -6.86 7.25
N GLU A 122 6.05 -8.12 7.39
CA GLU A 122 7.33 -8.48 7.99
C GLU A 122 8.52 -8.17 7.07
N ARG A 123 9.66 -7.84 7.68
CA ARG A 123 10.94 -7.70 6.97
C ARG A 123 11.44 -9.08 6.52
N LEU A 124 11.98 -9.12 5.33
CA LEU A 124 12.61 -10.30 4.76
C LEU A 124 14.13 -10.10 4.70
N ASN A 125 14.88 -11.14 5.06
CA ASN A 125 16.32 -11.19 4.80
C ASN A 125 16.52 -11.92 3.46
N ILE A 126 16.88 -11.15 2.44
CA ILE A 126 17.10 -11.69 1.08
C ILE A 126 18.58 -11.51 0.73
N GLU A 127 19.25 -12.62 0.39
CA GLU A 127 20.63 -12.63 -0.08
C GLU A 127 21.64 -11.99 0.91
N ASP A 128 21.39 -12.12 2.22
CA ASP A 128 22.18 -11.52 3.30
C ASP A 128 22.45 -10.01 3.11
N SER A 129 21.55 -9.34 2.37
CA SER A 129 21.64 -7.91 2.14
C SER A 129 21.08 -7.11 3.32
N ASN A 130 21.60 -5.90 3.52
CA ASN A 130 21.05 -4.94 4.49
C ASN A 130 19.82 -4.19 3.96
N GLU A 131 19.35 -4.53 2.76
CA GLU A 131 18.23 -3.87 2.10
C GLU A 131 16.90 -4.10 2.84
N TYR A 132 15.94 -3.21 2.61
CA TYR A 132 14.66 -3.20 3.33
C TYR A 132 13.58 -3.92 2.54
N TYR A 133 13.76 -5.22 2.32
CA TYR A 133 12.74 -6.07 1.73
C TYR A 133 11.64 -6.35 2.73
N VAL A 134 10.39 -6.18 2.31
CA VAL A 134 9.21 -6.40 3.15
C VAL A 134 8.15 -7.18 2.38
N LYS A 135 7.40 -8.02 3.09
CA LYS A 135 6.15 -8.54 2.53
C LYS A 135 5.10 -7.43 2.47
N PRO A 136 4.31 -7.33 1.40
CA PRO A 136 3.13 -6.47 1.40
C PRO A 136 2.20 -6.82 2.55
N ALA A 137 1.57 -5.79 3.12
CA ALA A 137 0.62 -5.92 4.22
C ALA A 137 -0.81 -5.75 3.75
N LEU A 138 -1.66 -6.73 4.06
CA LEU A 138 -3.11 -6.64 3.93
C LEU A 138 -3.70 -6.37 5.32
N VAL A 139 -4.41 -5.27 5.46
CA VAL A 139 -4.97 -4.81 6.74
C VAL A 139 -6.48 -4.80 6.65
N LEU A 140 -7.14 -5.68 7.39
CA LEU A 140 -8.60 -5.80 7.37
C LEU A 140 -9.21 -4.91 8.44
N VAL A 141 -10.03 -3.94 8.02
CA VAL A 141 -10.57 -2.90 8.91
C VAL A 141 -12.09 -2.82 8.86
N LYS A 142 -12.69 -2.44 9.98
CA LYS A 142 -14.13 -2.11 10.04
C LYS A 142 -14.37 -0.67 9.62
N GLU A 143 -13.51 0.26 10.05
CA GLU A 143 -13.56 1.67 9.70
C GLU A 143 -12.18 2.15 9.24
N ILE A 144 -12.16 3.19 8.39
CA ILE A 144 -10.93 3.88 7.97
C ILE A 144 -10.78 5.11 8.84
N GLU A 145 -9.75 5.15 9.66
CA GLU A 145 -9.52 6.21 10.63
C GLU A 145 -8.03 6.40 10.95
N ASP A 146 -7.73 7.51 11.64
CA ASP A 146 -6.41 7.86 12.16
C ASP A 146 -5.27 7.75 11.11
N GLU A 147 -4.27 6.89 11.40
CA GLU A 147 -3.09 6.66 10.55
C GLU A 147 -3.43 6.18 9.14
N MET A 148 -4.60 5.55 8.93
CA MET A 148 -5.05 5.08 7.62
C MET A 148 -5.49 6.23 6.70
N LEU A 149 -5.73 7.43 7.26
CA LEU A 149 -6.05 8.64 6.52
C LEU A 149 -4.80 9.37 6.00
N SER A 150 -3.64 8.99 6.50
CA SER A 150 -2.35 9.52 6.06
C SER A 150 -1.64 8.54 5.13
N GLU A 151 -0.88 9.06 4.17
CA GLU A 151 -0.08 8.23 3.29
C GLU A 151 1.08 7.59 4.05
N THR A 152 1.15 6.25 4.07
CA THR A 152 2.36 5.50 4.36
C THR A 152 2.93 5.03 3.02
N PHE A 153 4.10 5.53 2.64
CA PHE A 153 4.71 5.29 1.34
C PHE A 153 5.38 3.90 1.27
N ALA A 154 4.54 2.85 1.46
CA ALA A 154 4.93 1.46 1.59
C ALA A 154 3.77 0.54 1.14
N PRO A 155 4.00 -0.77 0.91
CA PRO A 155 2.99 -1.67 0.40
C PRO A 155 2.01 -2.11 1.50
N ILE A 156 1.14 -1.20 1.94
CA ILE A 156 0.04 -1.46 2.89
C ILE A 156 -1.28 -1.24 2.16
N LEU A 157 -2.16 -2.24 2.16
CA LEU A 157 -3.51 -2.16 1.61
C LEU A 157 -4.53 -2.33 2.73
N TYR A 158 -5.29 -1.27 3.02
CA TYR A 158 -6.44 -1.31 3.93
C TYR A 158 -7.66 -1.80 3.19
N VAL A 159 -8.33 -2.82 3.72
CA VAL A 159 -9.53 -3.41 3.11
C VAL A 159 -10.71 -3.28 4.04
N LYS A 160 -11.74 -2.62 3.55
CA LYS A 160 -13.01 -2.41 4.26
C LYS A 160 -14.17 -2.97 3.46
N SER A 161 -15.11 -3.64 4.15
CA SER A 161 -16.39 -4.02 3.57
C SER A 161 -17.32 -2.83 3.49
N TYR A 162 -18.17 -2.75 2.45
CA TYR A 162 -19.27 -1.81 2.34
C TYR A 162 -20.55 -2.51 1.87
N GLU A 163 -21.71 -1.90 2.14
CA GLU A 163 -23.02 -2.42 1.76
C GLU A 163 -23.71 -1.52 0.73
N LYS A 164 -23.59 -0.20 0.90
CA LYS A 164 -24.18 0.82 -0.01
C LYS A 164 -23.16 1.92 -0.23
N VAL A 165 -23.09 2.42 -1.43
CA VAL A 165 -22.30 3.59 -1.82
C VAL A 165 -23.17 4.84 -1.68
#